data_374d3f874bb52c411b39967b8a5f5fe1
#
_entry.id   374d3f874bb52c411b39967b8a5f5fe1
#
_cell.length_a   1.000
_cell.length_b   1.000
_cell.length_c   1.000
_cell.angle_alpha   90.00
_cell.angle_beta   90.00
_cell.angle_gamma   90.00
#
_symmetry.space_group_name_H-M   'P 1'
#
loop_
_entity.id
_entity.type
_entity.pdbx_description
1 polymer ?
#
loop_
_entity_poly.entity_id
_entity_poly.type
_entity_poly.pdbx_seq_one_letter_code
_entity_poly.pdbx_strand_id
1 'polypeptide(L)'
;ALVGIERFPAQAKQREEMAAYMDEALSEVKGVRVMKRDERHTTRSFYRYIFAIDPQEFGMEHDLLCGALDAEGVDCWTGYNAMHNYDLFQPQKSKLAVPNAFPEYFDFKNMNLPEATRACEHEAVWLDEAIFRAGTKGVDDAAAAIKKIQRNAEELSQAAEELRKKYRK
;
A
#
# COMPACT_ATOMS: atom_id res chain seq x y z
N ALA A 1 -28.15 -4.35 0.22
CA ALA A 1 -27.73 -3.39 -0.81
C ALA A 1 -28.32 -2.00 -0.58
N LEU A 2 -29.67 -1.80 -0.46
CA LEU A 2 -30.31 -0.48 -0.33
C LEU A 2 -29.76 0.35 0.84
N VAL A 3 -29.69 -0.22 2.05
CA VAL A 3 -29.13 0.44 3.24
C VAL A 3 -27.68 0.92 3.02
N GLY A 4 -26.89 0.15 2.26
CA GLY A 4 -25.53 0.55 1.91
C GLY A 4 -25.52 1.78 0.99
N ILE A 5 -26.40 1.82 0.01
CA ILE A 5 -26.53 2.94 -0.93
C ILE A 5 -26.98 4.22 -0.20
N GLU A 6 -27.93 4.11 0.72
CA GLU A 6 -28.39 5.24 1.53
C GLU A 6 -27.31 5.85 2.42
N ARG A 7 -26.42 5.01 2.97
CA ARG A 7 -25.32 5.44 3.85
C ARG A 7 -24.08 5.92 3.09
N PHE A 8 -23.92 5.49 1.85
CA PHE A 8 -22.70 5.70 1.06
C PHE A 8 -22.28 7.17 0.95
N PRO A 9 -23.17 8.15 0.65
CA PRO A 9 -22.75 9.53 0.50
C PRO A 9 -22.07 10.10 1.75
N ALA A 10 -22.63 9.85 2.93
CA ALA A 10 -22.04 10.30 4.19
C ALA A 10 -20.72 9.60 4.50
N GLN A 11 -20.65 8.29 4.26
CA GLN A 11 -19.43 7.51 4.46
C GLN A 11 -18.32 7.90 3.46
N ALA A 12 -18.67 8.18 2.20
CA ALA A 12 -17.71 8.63 1.20
C ALA A 12 -17.11 9.98 1.57
N LYS A 13 -17.95 10.92 2.03
CA LYS A 13 -17.50 12.22 2.53
C LYS A 13 -16.55 12.08 3.73
N GLN A 14 -16.94 11.27 4.73
CA GLN A 14 -16.09 11.02 5.90
C GLN A 14 -14.73 10.43 5.51
N ARG A 15 -14.70 9.43 4.59
CA ARG A 15 -13.45 8.85 4.11
C ARG A 15 -12.55 9.86 3.42
N GLU A 16 -13.13 10.75 2.60
CA GLU A 16 -12.37 11.81 1.91
C GLU A 16 -11.75 12.78 2.90
N GLU A 17 -12.51 13.21 3.92
CA GLU A 17 -12.03 14.10 4.98
C GLU A 17 -10.93 13.44 5.81
N MET A 18 -11.13 12.17 6.21
CA MET A 18 -10.15 11.43 7.01
C MET A 18 -8.89 11.07 6.21
N ALA A 19 -9.02 10.81 4.92
CA ALA A 19 -7.87 10.59 4.06
C ALA A 19 -7.02 11.87 3.89
N ALA A 20 -7.68 13.04 3.79
CA ALA A 20 -6.96 14.31 3.78
C ALA A 20 -6.24 14.57 5.10
N TYR A 21 -6.88 14.25 6.21
CA TYR A 21 -6.28 14.36 7.55
C TYR A 21 -5.10 13.40 7.73
N MET A 22 -5.19 12.18 7.19
CA MET A 22 -4.07 11.23 7.19
C MET A 22 -2.91 11.72 6.31
N ASP A 23 -3.19 12.28 5.12
CA ASP A 23 -2.17 12.87 4.25
C ASP A 23 -1.36 13.93 5.03
N GLU A 24 -2.04 14.81 5.78
CA GLU A 24 -1.41 15.83 6.62
C GLU A 24 -0.59 15.21 7.76
N ALA A 25 -1.17 14.23 8.49
CA ALA A 25 -0.51 13.55 9.61
C ALA A 25 0.76 12.80 9.20
N LEU A 26 0.84 12.31 7.96
CA LEU A 26 1.97 11.58 7.41
C LEU A 26 2.98 12.46 6.66
N SER A 27 2.63 13.68 6.28
CA SER A 27 3.48 14.57 5.46
C SER A 27 4.85 14.87 6.08
N GLU A 28 4.94 14.84 7.41
CA GLU A 28 6.17 15.12 8.16
C GLU A 28 6.94 13.85 8.55
N VAL A 29 6.44 12.66 8.20
CA VAL A 29 7.11 11.41 8.53
C VAL A 29 8.21 11.15 7.51
N LYS A 30 9.46 11.13 7.96
CA LYS A 30 10.61 10.91 7.09
C LYS A 30 10.48 9.59 6.33
N GLY A 31 10.73 9.63 5.03
CA GLY A 31 10.65 8.46 4.17
C GLY A 31 9.22 8.06 3.77
N VAL A 32 8.19 8.79 4.22
CA VAL A 32 6.81 8.58 3.79
C VAL A 32 6.45 9.53 2.64
N ARG A 33 5.76 9.00 1.65
CA ARG A 33 5.24 9.74 0.50
C ARG A 33 3.76 9.41 0.32
N VAL A 34 2.91 10.39 0.58
CA VAL A 34 1.47 10.28 0.34
C VAL A 34 1.14 10.38 -1.15
N MET A 35 0.02 9.77 -1.57
CA MET A 35 -0.42 9.82 -2.95
C MET A 35 -0.82 11.23 -3.36
N LYS A 36 -0.23 11.73 -4.45
CA LYS A 36 -0.56 13.05 -4.99
C LYS A 36 -2.05 13.12 -5.33
N ARG A 37 -2.71 14.15 -4.83
CA ARG A 37 -4.09 14.46 -5.22
C ARG A 37 -4.12 15.17 -6.57
N ASP A 38 -4.94 14.68 -7.47
CA ASP A 38 -5.19 15.34 -8.77
C ASP A 38 -6.45 16.21 -8.62
N GLU A 39 -6.31 17.51 -8.91
CA GLU A 39 -7.39 18.49 -8.80
C GLU A 39 -8.60 18.20 -9.71
N ARG A 40 -8.40 17.38 -10.75
CA ARG A 40 -9.48 16.93 -11.64
C ARG A 40 -10.41 15.92 -10.98
N HIS A 41 -9.99 15.29 -9.87
CA HIS A 41 -10.83 14.37 -9.12
C HIS A 41 -11.70 15.14 -8.12
N THR A 42 -12.99 15.12 -8.33
CA THR A 42 -13.96 15.75 -7.42
C THR A 42 -14.23 14.94 -6.16
N THR A 43 -14.17 13.61 -6.28
CA THR A 43 -14.37 12.67 -5.16
C THR A 43 -13.54 11.42 -5.39
N ARG A 44 -12.87 10.93 -4.35
CA ARG A 44 -12.17 9.64 -4.38
C ARG A 44 -12.92 8.62 -3.55
N SER A 45 -13.08 7.42 -4.11
CA SER A 45 -13.61 6.28 -3.39
C SER A 45 -12.45 5.45 -2.87
N PHE A 46 -12.22 5.48 -1.57
CA PHE A 46 -11.14 4.71 -0.95
C PHE A 46 -11.63 3.28 -0.69
N TYR A 47 -11.08 2.33 -1.43
CA TYR A 47 -11.10 0.92 -1.07
C TYR A 47 -10.00 0.60 -0.06
N ARG A 48 -8.83 1.19 -0.28
CA ARG A 48 -7.67 1.19 0.61
C ARG A 48 -7.07 2.59 0.63
N TYR A 49 -6.48 2.97 1.74
CA TYR A 49 -5.62 4.13 1.79
C TYR A 49 -4.20 3.67 1.50
N ILE A 50 -3.59 4.25 0.47
CA ILE A 50 -2.27 3.85 0.00
C ILE A 50 -1.31 5.01 0.20
N PHE A 51 -0.16 4.71 0.79
CA PHE A 51 1.01 5.59 0.78
C PHE A 51 2.24 4.77 0.37
N ALA A 52 3.34 5.42 0.07
CA ALA A 52 4.61 4.78 -0.22
C ALA A 52 5.64 5.14 0.84
N ILE A 53 6.59 4.24 1.06
CA ILE A 53 7.79 4.55 1.82
C ILE A 53 9.02 4.47 0.91
N ASP A 54 10.03 5.27 1.23
CA ASP A 54 11.40 5.03 0.80
C ASP A 54 12.07 4.17 1.88
N PRO A 55 12.41 2.90 1.61
CA PRO A 55 12.97 2.02 2.63
C PRO A 55 14.27 2.53 3.26
N GLN A 56 15.09 3.26 2.48
CA GLN A 56 16.36 3.81 2.98
C GLN A 56 16.14 4.99 3.92
N GLU A 57 15.21 5.89 3.58
CA GLU A 57 14.90 7.05 4.42
C GLU A 57 14.03 6.68 5.62
N PHE A 58 13.10 5.74 5.46
CA PHE A 58 12.23 5.26 6.53
C PHE A 58 12.99 4.36 7.50
N GLY A 59 13.97 3.59 7.01
CA GLY A 59 14.86 2.72 7.79
C GLY A 59 14.41 1.26 7.85
N MET A 60 13.40 0.85 7.07
CA MET A 60 12.96 -0.55 6.95
C MET A 60 12.20 -0.82 5.65
N GLU A 61 12.10 -2.09 5.30
CA GLU A 61 11.30 -2.57 4.16
C GLU A 61 9.80 -2.50 4.47
N HIS A 62 8.97 -2.34 3.43
CA HIS A 62 7.52 -2.16 3.57
C HIS A 62 6.80 -3.39 4.14
N ASP A 63 7.29 -4.59 3.89
CA ASP A 63 6.74 -5.82 4.45
C ASP A 63 6.94 -5.90 5.97
N LEU A 64 8.10 -5.46 6.45
CA LEU A 64 8.38 -5.37 7.88
C LEU A 64 7.53 -4.28 8.54
N LEU A 65 7.36 -3.14 7.88
CA LEU A 65 6.46 -2.08 8.34
C LEU A 65 5.02 -2.59 8.46
N CYS A 66 4.51 -3.30 7.45
CA CYS A 66 3.16 -3.88 7.51
C CYS A 66 3.02 -4.88 8.65
N GLY A 67 4.01 -5.76 8.85
CA GLY A 67 4.01 -6.70 9.99
C GLY A 67 4.05 -6.00 11.34
N ALA A 68 4.78 -4.90 11.46
CA ALA A 68 4.83 -4.10 12.69
C ALA A 68 3.52 -3.34 12.94
N LEU A 69 2.89 -2.81 11.89
CA LEU A 69 1.58 -2.15 11.98
C LEU A 69 0.47 -3.12 12.40
N ASP A 70 0.47 -4.32 11.84
CA ASP A 70 -0.48 -5.37 12.22
C ASP A 70 -0.33 -5.74 13.71
N ALA A 71 0.90 -5.81 14.20
CA ALA A 71 1.19 -6.03 15.62
C ALA A 71 0.74 -4.87 16.53
N GLU A 72 0.68 -3.64 16.03
CA GLU A 72 0.11 -2.46 16.70
C GLU A 72 -1.42 -2.39 16.56
N GLY A 73 -2.05 -3.35 15.87
CA GLY A 73 -3.50 -3.40 15.64
C GLY A 73 -4.01 -2.55 14.48
N VAL A 74 -3.11 -2.14 13.58
CA VAL A 74 -3.44 -1.41 12.36
C VAL A 74 -3.37 -2.36 11.17
N ASP A 75 -4.52 -2.76 10.63
CA ASP A 75 -4.62 -3.65 9.46
C ASP A 75 -3.90 -3.05 8.25
N CYS A 76 -2.84 -3.74 7.83
CA CYS A 76 -1.90 -3.28 6.84
C CYS A 76 -1.51 -4.39 5.88
N TRP A 77 -1.30 -4.03 4.63
CA TRP A 77 -0.90 -4.93 3.57
C TRP A 77 0.04 -4.25 2.56
N THR A 78 0.94 -5.01 1.97
CA THR A 78 1.87 -4.53 0.92
C THR A 78 1.23 -4.36 -0.45
N GLY A 79 -0.04 -4.76 -0.60
CA GLY A 79 -0.75 -4.71 -1.88
C GLY A 79 -0.44 -5.90 -2.78
N TYR A 80 -0.59 -5.69 -4.07
CA TYR A 80 -0.34 -6.71 -5.10
C TYR A 80 1.07 -6.58 -5.65
N ASN A 81 1.67 -7.72 -6.01
CA ASN A 81 2.91 -7.71 -6.79
C ASN A 81 2.67 -7.09 -8.19
N ALA A 82 3.72 -6.60 -8.81
CA ALA A 82 3.63 -6.07 -10.17
C ALA A 82 3.10 -7.14 -11.14
N MET A 83 2.01 -6.85 -11.87
CA MET A 83 1.26 -7.86 -12.64
C MET A 83 2.09 -8.60 -13.67
N HIS A 84 3.08 -7.94 -14.27
CA HIS A 84 3.95 -8.57 -15.26
C HIS A 84 4.86 -9.65 -14.65
N ASN A 85 5.01 -9.67 -13.31
CA ASN A 85 5.80 -10.67 -12.58
C ASN A 85 4.98 -11.91 -12.18
N TYR A 86 3.66 -11.93 -12.41
CA TYR A 86 2.85 -13.10 -12.09
C TYR A 86 3.01 -14.21 -13.12
N ASP A 87 3.35 -15.41 -12.68
CA ASP A 87 3.48 -16.58 -13.56
C ASP A 87 2.18 -16.93 -14.30
N LEU A 88 1.04 -16.61 -13.71
CA LEU A 88 -0.28 -16.87 -14.32
C LEU A 88 -0.66 -15.80 -15.35
N PHE A 89 -0.04 -14.64 -15.35
CA PHE A 89 -0.36 -13.58 -16.30
C PHE A 89 0.42 -13.74 -17.59
N GLN A 90 -0.06 -14.66 -18.43
CA GLN A 90 0.56 -15.02 -19.71
C GLN A 90 -0.49 -14.98 -20.83
N PRO A 91 -0.94 -13.76 -21.24
CA PRO A 91 -2.01 -13.63 -22.24
C PRO A 91 -1.66 -14.25 -23.59
N GLN A 92 -0.38 -14.36 -23.97
CA GLN A 92 0.10 -15.05 -25.15
C GLN A 92 -0.21 -16.56 -25.13
N LYS A 93 -0.46 -17.16 -23.97
CA LYS A 93 -0.90 -18.55 -23.84
C LYS A 93 -2.42 -18.69 -23.82
N SER A 94 -3.16 -17.60 -23.83
CA SER A 94 -4.61 -17.59 -23.88
C SER A 94 -5.11 -17.94 -25.28
N LYS A 95 -6.41 -18.28 -25.39
CA LYS A 95 -7.07 -18.48 -26.69
C LYS A 95 -7.55 -17.16 -27.32
N LEU A 96 -7.17 -16.02 -26.78
CA LEU A 96 -7.56 -14.71 -27.30
C LEU A 96 -6.82 -14.41 -28.60
N ALA A 97 -7.57 -13.88 -29.58
CA ALA A 97 -7.04 -13.65 -30.94
C ALA A 97 -5.89 -12.64 -30.96
N VAL A 98 -6.00 -11.54 -30.22
CA VAL A 98 -4.99 -10.46 -30.25
C VAL A 98 -3.64 -10.90 -29.67
N PRO A 99 -3.55 -11.50 -28.46
CA PRO A 99 -2.28 -12.01 -27.96
C PRO A 99 -1.64 -13.08 -28.84
N ASN A 100 -2.45 -13.89 -29.53
CA ASN A 100 -1.94 -14.90 -30.45
C ASN A 100 -1.43 -14.34 -31.79
N ALA A 101 -2.05 -13.24 -32.25
CA ALA A 101 -1.64 -12.58 -33.49
C ALA A 101 -0.38 -11.71 -33.31
N PHE A 102 -0.15 -11.19 -32.09
CA PHE A 102 0.93 -10.25 -31.77
C PHE A 102 1.65 -10.68 -30.48
N PRO A 103 2.26 -11.88 -30.42
CA PRO A 103 2.85 -12.41 -29.21
C PRO A 103 4.00 -11.57 -28.66
N GLU A 104 4.70 -10.83 -29.50
CA GLU A 104 5.81 -9.95 -29.14
C GLU A 104 5.41 -8.80 -28.21
N TYR A 105 4.15 -8.33 -28.31
CA TYR A 105 3.62 -7.29 -27.42
C TYR A 105 3.17 -7.82 -26.06
N PHE A 106 3.12 -9.16 -25.91
CA PHE A 106 2.62 -9.83 -24.72
C PHE A 106 3.69 -10.68 -24.02
N ASP A 107 4.95 -10.44 -24.32
CA ASP A 107 6.08 -11.11 -23.67
C ASP A 107 6.41 -10.43 -22.32
N PHE A 108 5.54 -10.68 -21.35
CA PHE A 108 5.66 -10.08 -20.02
C PHE A 108 6.89 -10.54 -19.23
N LYS A 109 7.47 -11.69 -19.57
CA LYS A 109 8.70 -12.16 -18.92
C LYS A 109 9.92 -11.30 -19.23
N ASN A 110 9.94 -10.71 -20.42
CA ASN A 110 11.00 -9.81 -20.85
C ASN A 110 10.62 -8.31 -20.68
N MET A 111 9.43 -8.05 -20.13
CA MET A 111 8.97 -6.68 -19.87
C MET A 111 9.71 -6.10 -18.66
N ASN A 112 10.38 -4.97 -18.86
CA ASN A 112 11.05 -4.25 -17.79
C ASN A 112 10.21 -3.02 -17.42
N LEU A 113 9.52 -3.10 -16.26
CA LEU A 113 8.70 -2.02 -15.71
C LEU A 113 9.23 -1.65 -14.30
N PRO A 114 10.40 -1.00 -14.22
CA PRO A 114 11.09 -0.80 -12.94
C PRO A 114 10.27 0.03 -11.94
N GLU A 115 9.53 1.03 -12.41
CA GLU A 115 8.70 1.85 -11.53
C GLU A 115 7.54 1.06 -10.93
N ALA A 116 6.88 0.22 -11.74
CA ALA A 116 5.80 -0.64 -11.26
C ALA A 116 6.32 -1.69 -10.26
N THR A 117 7.46 -2.30 -10.56
CA THR A 117 8.12 -3.26 -9.66
C THR A 117 8.50 -2.58 -8.34
N ARG A 118 9.18 -1.44 -8.40
CA ARG A 118 9.59 -0.69 -7.21
C ARG A 118 8.38 -0.32 -6.34
N ALA A 119 7.34 0.26 -6.96
CA ALA A 119 6.14 0.67 -6.26
C ALA A 119 5.41 -0.49 -5.58
N CYS A 120 5.28 -1.63 -6.25
CA CYS A 120 4.53 -2.78 -5.74
C CYS A 120 5.34 -3.64 -4.76
N GLU A 121 6.66 -3.79 -4.98
CA GLU A 121 7.45 -4.78 -4.27
C GLU A 121 8.31 -4.20 -3.14
N HIS A 122 8.42 -2.85 -3.08
CA HIS A 122 9.30 -2.20 -2.09
C HIS A 122 8.69 -1.00 -1.37
N GLU A 123 7.72 -0.28 -1.98
CA GLU A 123 7.30 1.00 -1.45
C GLU A 123 5.86 1.04 -0.94
N ALA A 124 4.92 0.35 -1.61
CA ALA A 124 3.49 0.50 -1.33
C ALA A 124 3.08 -0.08 0.03
N VAL A 125 2.32 0.70 0.77
CA VAL A 125 1.72 0.33 2.06
C VAL A 125 0.23 0.63 1.99
N TRP A 126 -0.59 -0.38 2.21
CA TRP A 126 -2.04 -0.31 2.07
C TRP A 126 -2.72 -0.48 3.42
N LEU A 127 -3.36 0.57 3.91
CA LEU A 127 -4.16 0.53 5.12
C LEU A 127 -5.63 0.24 4.80
N ASP A 128 -6.30 -0.49 5.69
CA ASP A 128 -7.75 -0.70 5.58
C ASP A 128 -8.52 0.61 5.76
N GLU A 129 -9.56 0.82 4.98
CA GLU A 129 -10.40 2.00 5.07
C GLU A 129 -11.19 2.09 6.39
N ALA A 130 -11.23 0.99 7.15
CA ALA A 130 -11.90 0.94 8.44
C ALA A 130 -11.36 1.96 9.46
N ILE A 131 -10.07 2.34 9.34
CA ILE A 131 -9.46 3.38 10.18
C ILE A 131 -10.22 4.71 10.07
N PHE A 132 -10.76 5.03 8.88
CA PHE A 132 -11.49 6.27 8.64
C PHE A 132 -12.90 6.27 9.23
N ARG A 133 -13.47 5.10 9.48
CA ARG A 133 -14.78 4.97 10.15
C ARG A 133 -14.73 5.36 11.63
N ALA A 134 -13.57 5.25 12.25
CA ALA A 134 -13.33 5.70 13.62
C ALA A 134 -13.09 7.22 13.73
N GLY A 135 -13.16 7.94 12.60
CA GLY A 135 -12.93 9.39 12.56
C GLY A 135 -11.47 9.76 12.83
N THR A 136 -11.25 10.96 13.35
CA THR A 136 -9.90 11.47 13.64
C THR A 136 -9.12 10.56 14.58
N LYS A 137 -9.78 9.95 15.57
CA LYS A 137 -9.12 9.02 16.48
C LYS A 137 -8.47 7.83 15.76
N GLY A 138 -9.13 7.23 14.78
CA GLY A 138 -8.58 6.13 14.01
C GLY A 138 -7.35 6.55 13.20
N VAL A 139 -7.39 7.76 12.63
CA VAL A 139 -6.25 8.33 11.90
C VAL A 139 -5.09 8.65 12.84
N ASP A 140 -5.37 9.26 13.99
CA ASP A 140 -4.36 9.60 14.99
C ASP A 140 -3.65 8.36 15.52
N ASP A 141 -4.40 7.31 15.84
CA ASP A 141 -3.87 6.04 16.33
C ASP A 141 -2.96 5.38 15.25
N ALA A 142 -3.41 5.33 13.99
CA ALA A 142 -2.62 4.77 12.90
C ALA A 142 -1.36 5.60 12.59
N ALA A 143 -1.47 6.92 12.56
CA ALA A 143 -0.33 7.81 12.36
C ALA A 143 0.68 7.73 13.51
N ALA A 144 0.20 7.60 14.75
CA ALA A 144 1.05 7.42 15.93
C ALA A 144 1.81 6.09 15.86
N ALA A 145 1.16 4.99 15.41
CA ALA A 145 1.80 3.69 15.19
C ALA A 145 2.90 3.80 14.12
N ILE A 146 2.63 4.42 12.97
CA ILE A 146 3.62 4.62 11.90
C ILE A 146 4.83 5.42 12.43
N LYS A 147 4.59 6.53 13.12
CA LYS A 147 5.65 7.36 13.72
C LYS A 147 6.45 6.61 14.78
N LYS A 148 5.80 5.77 15.59
CA LYS A 148 6.46 4.91 16.58
C LYS A 148 7.37 3.90 15.92
N ILE A 149 6.87 3.20 14.89
CA ILE A 149 7.64 2.20 14.14
C ILE A 149 8.83 2.86 13.44
N GLN A 150 8.62 4.01 12.80
CA GLN A 150 9.70 4.73 12.12
C GLN A 150 10.83 5.13 13.09
N ARG A 151 10.50 5.58 14.31
CA ARG A 151 11.52 5.90 15.32
C ARG A 151 12.32 4.70 15.81
N ASN A 152 11.78 3.49 15.70
CA ASN A 152 12.40 2.24 16.11
C ASN A 152 12.79 1.34 14.92
N ALA A 153 12.82 1.91 13.71
CA ALA A 153 12.98 1.16 12.47
C ALA A 153 14.29 0.36 12.42
N GLU A 154 15.39 0.95 12.87
CA GLU A 154 16.69 0.30 12.89
C GLU A 154 16.71 -0.92 13.84
N GLU A 155 16.18 -0.78 15.05
CA GLU A 155 16.10 -1.87 16.03
C GLU A 155 15.22 -3.01 15.52
N LEU A 156 14.04 -2.68 14.94
CA LEU A 156 13.14 -3.65 14.34
C LEU A 156 13.77 -4.38 13.15
N SER A 157 14.50 -3.69 12.30
CA SER A 157 15.20 -4.27 11.15
C SER A 157 16.30 -5.24 11.60
N GLN A 158 17.09 -4.88 12.60
CA GLN A 158 18.12 -5.74 13.18
C GLN A 158 17.50 -7.00 13.82
N ALA A 159 16.47 -6.86 14.63
CA ALA A 159 15.75 -7.96 15.23
C ALA A 159 15.14 -8.91 14.19
N ALA A 160 14.57 -8.38 13.11
CA ALA A 160 14.02 -9.17 12.01
C ALA A 160 15.12 -9.97 11.27
N GLU A 161 16.28 -9.39 11.04
CA GLU A 161 17.42 -10.10 10.45
C GLU A 161 17.94 -11.23 11.35
N GLU A 162 18.02 -11.01 12.66
CA GLU A 162 18.42 -12.04 13.60
C GLU A 162 17.43 -13.21 13.62
N LEU A 163 16.13 -12.93 13.62
CA LEU A 163 15.08 -13.93 13.52
C LEU A 163 15.16 -14.71 12.20
N ARG A 164 15.34 -14.03 11.07
CA ARG A 164 15.53 -14.69 9.76
C ARG A 164 16.75 -15.61 9.76
N LYS A 165 17.89 -15.19 10.35
CA LYS A 165 19.09 -16.04 10.48
C LYS A 165 18.86 -17.25 11.37
N LYS A 166 18.11 -17.11 12.46
CA LYS A 166 17.80 -18.18 13.41
C LYS A 166 16.88 -19.26 12.83
N TYR A 167 15.94 -18.88 11.97
CA TYR A 167 14.92 -19.78 11.41
C TYR A 167 15.17 -20.21 9.96
N ARG A 168 16.18 -19.65 9.29
CA ARG A 168 16.72 -20.19 8.02
C ARG A 168 17.69 -21.34 8.33
N LYS A 169 17.14 -22.51 8.62
CA LYS A 169 17.86 -23.79 8.60
C LYS A 169 17.27 -24.70 7.53
#